data_4c5a36ee53f5f4bdfa041aa856fd6de5
#
_entry.id   4c5a36ee53f5f4bdfa041aa856fd6de5
#
_cell.length_a   1.000
_cell.length_b   1.000
_cell.length_c   1.000
_cell.angle_alpha   90.00
_cell.angle_beta   90.00
_cell.angle_gamma   90.00
#
_symmetry.space_group_name_H-M   'P 1'
#
loop_
_entity.id
_entity.type
_entity.pdbx_description
1 polymer ?
#
loop_
_entity_poly.entity_id
_entity_poly.type
_entity_poly.pdbx_seq_one_letter_code
_entity_poly.pdbx_strand_id
1 'polypeptide(L)'
;MPEIASSVPKENVPDPSAPDMLHAESRVLIIDDESMICESLETLLRLEGFVVASAADGDQGLHKLDEGVYDLVLLDLALPGQSGLEVLHSIRERQPQLPVIMITAYGTVQNVVDAIRAGANNFTQKPWDNEKLLADIRSAIGRYRTEQENIHLKRALKQRYSFENIVGKSEAMLSVLDLVGQVAPSRSTVMIQGESGTGKELIAKAVHSHSPRRDKPFVPVNTGAIPSDLLESTLFGHVKGAFTSANATKKGLFEVAHTGTLFLDEIGTMSLDMQAKMLRVLQDRRFMQVGGTHEIQVDVRIIAATNVDLRQAVRDGRFRDDLFYRLNVIAVDLPSLRNRREDIPLLAMHFLKRYCEENGLPLRVITQDALRILVDYDWPGNVRELENIIERCVVLSTGPTIGIELLPGHITGQSYSASMLEHTPNASLFDILEEVERRIITDRLERCNWNQTEAAEHFHIPLSTLNQKIKRLNIEIKKKNKE
;
A
#
# COMPACT_ATOMS: atom_id res chain seq x y z
N MET A 1 62.96 -8.65 -8.12
CA MET A 1 61.62 -8.30 -8.49
C MET A 1 60.97 -9.48 -9.18
N PRO A 2 60.04 -10.22 -8.57
CA PRO A 2 59.24 -11.20 -9.26
C PRO A 2 57.84 -10.62 -9.57
N GLU A 3 57.39 -10.92 -10.77
CA GLU A 3 56.08 -10.57 -11.34
C GLU A 3 54.93 -11.21 -10.53
N ILE A 4 53.94 -10.37 -10.17
CA ILE A 4 52.69 -10.86 -9.59
C ILE A 4 51.70 -11.03 -10.74
N ALA A 5 51.46 -12.28 -11.15
CA ALA A 5 50.41 -12.67 -12.08
C ALA A 5 49.06 -12.59 -11.34
N SER A 6 48.19 -11.65 -11.77
CA SER A 6 46.79 -11.54 -11.34
C SER A 6 45.95 -12.61 -12.03
N SER A 7 45.52 -13.63 -11.32
CA SER A 7 44.51 -14.59 -11.75
C SER A 7 43.14 -14.06 -11.41
N VAL A 8 42.44 -13.52 -12.39
CA VAL A 8 40.99 -13.25 -12.33
C VAL A 8 40.25 -14.59 -12.49
N PRO A 9 39.31 -14.97 -11.62
CA PRO A 9 38.49 -16.16 -11.82
C PRO A 9 37.57 -15.95 -13.05
N LYS A 10 37.64 -16.90 -13.98
CA LYS A 10 36.67 -16.94 -15.11
C LYS A 10 35.29 -17.22 -14.54
N GLU A 11 34.37 -16.29 -14.73
CA GLU A 11 32.95 -16.52 -14.58
C GLU A 11 32.52 -17.70 -15.45
N ASN A 12 31.94 -18.72 -14.82
CA ASN A 12 31.30 -19.84 -15.49
C ASN A 12 30.05 -19.32 -16.20
N VAL A 13 30.13 -19.10 -17.49
CA VAL A 13 28.95 -18.95 -18.35
C VAL A 13 28.32 -20.35 -18.48
N PRO A 14 27.03 -20.53 -18.09
CA PRO A 14 26.41 -21.84 -18.22
C PRO A 14 26.27 -22.23 -19.70
N ASP A 15 26.59 -23.47 -20.01
CA ASP A 15 26.46 -24.10 -21.33
C ASP A 15 24.98 -24.15 -21.71
N PRO A 16 24.55 -23.55 -22.84
CA PRO A 16 23.14 -23.53 -23.27
C PRO A 16 22.61 -24.90 -23.72
N SER A 17 23.43 -25.98 -23.69
CA SER A 17 23.02 -27.34 -24.05
C SER A 17 22.86 -28.27 -22.83
N ALA A 18 23.05 -27.80 -21.59
CA ALA A 18 22.76 -28.58 -20.40
C ALA A 18 21.23 -28.70 -20.21
N PRO A 19 20.67 -29.88 -19.92
CA PRO A 19 19.28 -30.05 -19.59
C PRO A 19 18.93 -29.19 -18.37
N ASP A 20 17.85 -28.41 -18.52
CA ASP A 20 17.39 -27.42 -17.54
C ASP A 20 17.15 -28.11 -16.18
N MET A 21 18.11 -28.02 -15.26
CA MET A 21 18.11 -28.69 -13.93
C MET A 21 16.95 -28.19 -13.03
N LEU A 22 16.18 -27.18 -13.46
CA LEU A 22 15.03 -26.61 -12.75
C LEU A 22 13.83 -27.57 -12.61
N HIS A 23 13.79 -28.66 -13.39
CA HIS A 23 12.64 -29.59 -13.41
C HIS A 23 12.92 -30.98 -12.85
N ALA A 24 14.17 -31.30 -12.50
CA ALA A 24 14.64 -32.65 -12.09
C ALA A 24 13.95 -33.24 -10.83
N GLU A 25 13.11 -32.44 -10.12
CA GLU A 25 12.35 -32.91 -8.95
C GLU A 25 10.87 -32.57 -9.01
N SER A 26 10.36 -32.13 -10.18
CA SER A 26 8.93 -31.77 -10.30
C SER A 26 8.03 -32.98 -10.29
N ARG A 27 6.98 -32.97 -9.46
CA ARG A 27 6.05 -34.07 -9.27
C ARG A 27 4.76 -33.84 -10.06
N VAL A 28 4.43 -34.76 -10.95
CA VAL A 28 3.23 -34.74 -11.79
C VAL A 28 2.31 -35.89 -11.40
N LEU A 29 1.02 -35.60 -11.16
CA LEU A 29 -0.02 -36.58 -10.97
C LEU A 29 -0.81 -36.76 -12.27
N ILE A 30 -0.97 -37.97 -12.72
CA ILE A 30 -1.80 -38.35 -13.86
C ILE A 30 -3.08 -38.99 -13.32
N ILE A 31 -4.24 -38.50 -13.76
CA ILE A 31 -5.55 -39.09 -13.42
C ILE A 31 -6.24 -39.46 -14.73
N ASP A 32 -6.22 -40.75 -15.09
CA ASP A 32 -6.76 -41.28 -16.34
C ASP A 32 -7.07 -42.77 -16.10
N ASP A 33 -8.25 -43.26 -16.56
CA ASP A 33 -8.66 -44.63 -16.36
C ASP A 33 -8.05 -45.60 -17.37
N GLU A 34 -7.46 -45.08 -18.46
CA GLU A 34 -6.76 -45.87 -19.47
C GLU A 34 -5.33 -46.18 -19.04
N SER A 35 -5.06 -47.42 -18.56
CA SER A 35 -3.71 -47.82 -18.07
C SER A 35 -2.61 -47.63 -19.11
N MET A 36 -2.88 -47.88 -20.40
CA MET A 36 -1.92 -47.68 -21.49
C MET A 36 -1.53 -46.20 -21.67
N ILE A 37 -2.45 -45.29 -21.44
CA ILE A 37 -2.22 -43.84 -21.49
C ILE A 37 -1.40 -43.43 -20.30
N CYS A 38 -1.73 -43.87 -19.11
CA CYS A 38 -0.91 -43.64 -17.91
C CYS A 38 0.53 -44.12 -18.09
N GLU A 39 0.76 -45.36 -18.56
CA GLU A 39 2.06 -45.92 -18.81
C GLU A 39 2.87 -45.13 -19.85
N SER A 40 2.24 -44.70 -20.93
CA SER A 40 2.84 -43.86 -21.96
C SER A 40 3.28 -42.51 -21.43
N LEU A 41 2.40 -41.81 -20.68
CA LEU A 41 2.69 -40.51 -20.06
C LEU A 41 3.75 -40.66 -18.96
N GLU A 42 3.68 -41.71 -18.12
CA GLU A 42 4.70 -41.97 -17.11
C GLU A 42 6.06 -42.16 -17.73
N THR A 43 6.16 -42.96 -18.82
CA THR A 43 7.43 -43.21 -19.52
C THR A 43 7.99 -41.91 -20.11
N LEU A 44 7.14 -41.10 -20.80
CA LEU A 44 7.52 -39.84 -21.39
C LEU A 44 8.05 -38.86 -20.33
N LEU A 45 7.28 -38.68 -19.26
CA LEU A 45 7.61 -37.71 -18.23
C LEU A 45 8.84 -38.13 -17.39
N ARG A 46 8.98 -39.40 -17.10
CA ARG A 46 10.16 -39.91 -16.38
C ARG A 46 11.44 -39.79 -17.20
N LEU A 47 11.41 -39.96 -18.53
CA LEU A 47 12.53 -39.70 -19.43
C LEU A 47 12.97 -38.24 -19.40
N GLU A 48 12.03 -37.31 -19.18
CA GLU A 48 12.26 -35.87 -19.05
C GLU A 48 12.59 -35.43 -17.62
N GLY A 49 12.77 -36.37 -16.67
CA GLY A 49 13.22 -36.12 -15.30
C GLY A 49 12.12 -35.78 -14.30
N PHE A 50 10.84 -35.94 -14.65
CA PHE A 50 9.71 -35.72 -13.72
C PHE A 50 9.51 -36.95 -12.81
N VAL A 51 9.07 -36.67 -11.57
CA VAL A 51 8.58 -37.73 -10.66
C VAL A 51 7.06 -37.87 -10.91
N VAL A 52 6.60 -39.05 -11.29
CA VAL A 52 5.24 -39.29 -11.74
C VAL A 52 4.50 -40.27 -10.86
N ALA A 53 3.27 -39.92 -10.51
CA ALA A 53 2.31 -40.82 -9.91
C ALA A 53 1.04 -40.85 -10.78
N SER A 54 0.35 -41.99 -10.85
CA SER A 54 -0.90 -42.15 -11.60
C SER A 54 -2.04 -42.62 -10.71
N ALA A 55 -3.27 -42.27 -11.08
CA ALA A 55 -4.50 -42.72 -10.46
C ALA A 55 -5.50 -43.12 -11.57
N ALA A 56 -6.25 -44.18 -11.35
CA ALA A 56 -7.19 -44.73 -12.34
C ALA A 56 -8.59 -44.10 -12.28
N ASP A 57 -8.88 -43.32 -11.27
CA ASP A 57 -10.16 -42.62 -11.09
C ASP A 57 -9.98 -41.31 -10.30
N GLY A 58 -11.04 -40.49 -10.25
CA GLY A 58 -11.03 -39.21 -9.58
C GLY A 58 -10.82 -39.29 -8.07
N ASP A 59 -11.42 -40.28 -7.40
CA ASP A 59 -11.31 -40.42 -5.94
C ASP A 59 -9.87 -40.80 -5.52
N GLN A 60 -9.23 -41.72 -6.22
CA GLN A 60 -7.83 -42.08 -6.01
C GLN A 60 -6.90 -40.87 -6.29
N GLY A 61 -7.22 -40.08 -7.34
CA GLY A 61 -6.48 -38.87 -7.67
C GLY A 61 -6.56 -37.84 -6.56
N LEU A 62 -7.76 -37.57 -6.04
CA LEU A 62 -7.95 -36.64 -4.93
C LEU A 62 -7.29 -37.13 -3.63
N HIS A 63 -7.36 -38.44 -3.34
CA HIS A 63 -6.68 -39.05 -2.19
C HIS A 63 -5.15 -38.85 -2.26
N LYS A 64 -4.54 -39.08 -3.44
CA LYS A 64 -3.11 -38.86 -3.65
C LYS A 64 -2.71 -37.40 -3.50
N LEU A 65 -3.59 -36.45 -3.89
CA LEU A 65 -3.37 -35.02 -3.67
C LEU A 65 -3.40 -34.64 -2.19
N ASP A 66 -4.17 -35.32 -1.37
CA ASP A 66 -4.22 -35.12 0.07
C ASP A 66 -3.00 -35.71 0.78
N GLU A 67 -2.39 -36.79 0.24
CA GLU A 67 -1.22 -37.47 0.81
C GLU A 67 0.12 -36.91 0.34
N GLY A 68 0.17 -36.24 -0.81
CA GLY A 68 1.41 -35.80 -1.44
C GLY A 68 1.37 -34.39 -2.00
N VAL A 69 2.57 -33.81 -2.19
CA VAL A 69 2.72 -32.52 -2.87
C VAL A 69 3.00 -32.77 -4.35
N TYR A 70 2.26 -32.13 -5.21
CA TYR A 70 2.40 -32.17 -6.67
C TYR A 70 2.55 -30.77 -7.24
N ASP A 71 3.29 -30.66 -8.33
CA ASP A 71 3.53 -29.40 -9.05
C ASP A 71 2.55 -29.22 -10.22
N LEU A 72 1.93 -30.31 -10.69
CA LEU A 72 0.95 -30.29 -11.80
C LEU A 72 0.10 -31.57 -11.79
N VAL A 73 -1.15 -31.45 -12.24
CA VAL A 73 -2.07 -32.55 -12.50
C VAL A 73 -2.36 -32.63 -13.99
N LEU A 74 -2.22 -33.81 -14.57
CA LEU A 74 -2.78 -34.18 -15.88
C LEU A 74 -4.09 -34.95 -15.61
N LEU A 75 -5.22 -34.45 -16.09
CA LEU A 75 -6.53 -34.94 -15.73
C LEU A 75 -7.36 -35.29 -16.98
N ASP A 76 -7.77 -36.54 -17.09
CA ASP A 76 -8.71 -36.90 -18.14
C ASP A 76 -10.11 -36.30 -17.87
N LEU A 77 -10.76 -35.89 -18.93
CA LEU A 77 -12.14 -35.38 -18.89
C LEU A 77 -13.16 -36.48 -18.64
N ALA A 78 -12.95 -37.68 -19.19
CA ALA A 78 -13.87 -38.79 -19.19
C ALA A 78 -13.40 -39.89 -18.21
N LEU A 79 -13.65 -39.69 -16.93
CA LEU A 79 -13.34 -40.69 -15.89
C LEU A 79 -14.56 -41.52 -15.51
N PRO A 80 -14.41 -42.79 -15.09
CA PRO A 80 -15.49 -43.61 -14.62
C PRO A 80 -16.03 -43.08 -13.28
N GLY A 81 -17.36 -43.00 -13.17
CA GLY A 81 -18.08 -42.62 -11.95
C GLY A 81 -18.19 -41.12 -11.71
N GLN A 82 -17.15 -40.35 -11.95
CA GLN A 82 -17.09 -38.91 -11.75
C GLN A 82 -16.47 -38.21 -12.96
N SER A 83 -17.08 -37.10 -13.41
CA SER A 83 -16.52 -36.32 -14.53
C SER A 83 -15.19 -35.64 -14.15
N GLY A 84 -14.22 -35.58 -15.08
CA GLY A 84 -12.99 -34.81 -14.85
C GLY A 84 -13.22 -33.35 -14.50
N LEU A 85 -14.32 -32.72 -14.91
CA LEU A 85 -14.70 -31.38 -14.49
C LEU A 85 -15.10 -31.32 -13.00
N GLU A 86 -15.76 -32.33 -12.47
CA GLU A 86 -16.09 -32.41 -11.04
C GLU A 86 -14.81 -32.59 -10.19
N VAL A 87 -13.89 -33.45 -10.68
CA VAL A 87 -12.56 -33.60 -10.06
C VAL A 87 -11.80 -32.29 -10.08
N LEU A 88 -11.79 -31.55 -11.20
CA LEU A 88 -11.16 -30.24 -11.30
C LEU A 88 -11.77 -29.26 -10.31
N HIS A 89 -13.08 -29.24 -10.13
CA HIS A 89 -13.75 -28.39 -9.16
C HIS A 89 -13.28 -28.71 -7.73
N SER A 90 -13.23 -29.98 -7.37
CA SER A 90 -12.71 -30.45 -6.08
C SER A 90 -11.24 -30.07 -5.86
N ILE A 91 -10.40 -30.12 -6.90
CA ILE A 91 -9.00 -29.66 -6.84
C ILE A 91 -8.97 -28.15 -6.58
N ARG A 92 -9.80 -27.35 -7.25
CA ARG A 92 -9.84 -25.89 -7.09
C ARG A 92 -10.30 -25.46 -5.70
N GLU A 93 -11.21 -26.20 -5.07
CA GLU A 93 -11.61 -25.94 -3.68
C GLU A 93 -10.47 -26.20 -2.68
N ARG A 94 -9.68 -27.26 -2.88
CA ARG A 94 -8.60 -27.67 -1.97
C ARG A 94 -7.27 -26.95 -2.25
N GLN A 95 -6.90 -26.87 -3.52
CA GLN A 95 -5.64 -26.31 -4.01
C GLN A 95 -5.89 -25.35 -5.19
N PRO A 96 -6.36 -24.10 -4.94
CA PRO A 96 -6.80 -23.16 -5.98
C PRO A 96 -5.76 -22.85 -7.06
N GLN A 97 -4.47 -22.92 -6.71
CA GLN A 97 -3.37 -22.52 -7.57
C GLN A 97 -2.65 -23.69 -8.27
N LEU A 98 -2.91 -24.94 -7.87
CA LEU A 98 -2.24 -26.10 -8.45
C LEU A 98 -2.55 -26.19 -9.97
N PRO A 99 -1.54 -26.22 -10.85
CA PRO A 99 -1.79 -26.31 -12.29
C PRO A 99 -2.47 -27.61 -12.66
N VAL A 100 -3.52 -27.51 -13.47
CA VAL A 100 -4.24 -28.66 -14.03
C VAL A 100 -4.30 -28.51 -15.54
N ILE A 101 -3.79 -29.52 -16.27
CA ILE A 101 -3.93 -29.65 -17.72
C ILE A 101 -4.91 -30.77 -17.98
N MET A 102 -6.02 -30.43 -18.66
CA MET A 102 -7.02 -31.42 -19.06
C MET A 102 -6.57 -32.19 -20.29
N ILE A 103 -6.79 -33.50 -20.29
CA ILE A 103 -6.55 -34.38 -21.43
C ILE A 103 -7.89 -35.00 -21.85
N THR A 104 -8.16 -35.15 -23.14
CA THR A 104 -9.38 -35.78 -23.62
C THR A 104 -9.28 -36.33 -25.03
N ALA A 105 -10.03 -37.41 -25.31
CA ALA A 105 -10.21 -37.94 -26.66
C ALA A 105 -11.14 -37.06 -27.51
N TYR A 106 -12.08 -36.31 -26.89
CA TYR A 106 -13.08 -35.51 -27.57
C TYR A 106 -12.90 -34.02 -27.34
N GLY A 107 -12.05 -33.40 -28.16
CA GLY A 107 -11.73 -31.94 -28.08
C GLY A 107 -12.81 -31.08 -28.75
N THR A 108 -14.06 -31.12 -28.32
CA THR A 108 -15.06 -30.16 -28.81
C THR A 108 -14.76 -28.77 -28.23
N VAL A 109 -15.08 -27.71 -29.01
CA VAL A 109 -14.91 -26.32 -28.56
C VAL A 109 -15.60 -26.06 -27.22
N GLN A 110 -16.76 -26.71 -27.01
CA GLN A 110 -17.54 -26.59 -25.79
C GLN A 110 -16.78 -27.16 -24.57
N ASN A 111 -16.21 -28.35 -24.68
CA ASN A 111 -15.45 -29.00 -23.59
C ASN A 111 -14.23 -28.21 -23.20
N VAL A 112 -13.54 -27.61 -24.18
CA VAL A 112 -12.39 -26.71 -23.92
C VAL A 112 -12.81 -25.46 -23.15
N VAL A 113 -13.89 -24.81 -23.58
CA VAL A 113 -14.42 -23.61 -22.91
C VAL A 113 -14.86 -23.92 -21.49
N ASP A 114 -15.53 -25.04 -21.28
CA ASP A 114 -16.02 -25.42 -19.96
C ASP A 114 -14.85 -25.78 -19.01
N ALA A 115 -13.83 -26.47 -19.49
CA ALA A 115 -12.61 -26.78 -18.72
C ALA A 115 -11.86 -25.50 -18.30
N ILE A 116 -11.66 -24.55 -19.22
CA ILE A 116 -10.99 -23.27 -18.90
C ILE A 116 -11.82 -22.43 -17.93
N ARG A 117 -13.15 -22.39 -18.08
CA ARG A 117 -14.05 -21.71 -17.13
C ARG A 117 -14.05 -22.35 -15.74
N ALA A 118 -13.90 -23.69 -15.67
CA ALA A 118 -13.75 -24.42 -14.42
C ALA A 118 -12.37 -24.24 -13.78
N GLY A 119 -11.44 -23.55 -14.45
CA GLY A 119 -10.12 -23.19 -13.92
C GLY A 119 -8.99 -24.09 -14.38
N ALA A 120 -9.12 -24.88 -15.45
CA ALA A 120 -7.99 -25.57 -16.06
C ALA A 120 -6.97 -24.57 -16.62
N ASN A 121 -5.68 -24.86 -16.46
CA ASN A 121 -4.61 -24.00 -16.96
C ASN A 121 -4.35 -24.19 -18.44
N ASN A 122 -4.57 -25.40 -18.94
CA ASN A 122 -4.46 -25.74 -20.35
C ASN A 122 -5.30 -27.00 -20.67
N PHE A 123 -5.37 -27.33 -21.95
CA PHE A 123 -6.12 -28.46 -22.50
C PHE A 123 -5.32 -29.13 -23.61
N THR A 124 -5.31 -30.46 -23.66
CA THR A 124 -4.63 -31.28 -24.67
C THR A 124 -5.54 -32.37 -25.17
N GLN A 125 -5.58 -32.57 -26.50
CA GLN A 125 -6.39 -33.63 -27.13
C GLN A 125 -5.54 -34.88 -27.34
N LYS A 126 -6.13 -36.05 -27.09
CA LYS A 126 -5.60 -37.39 -27.47
C LYS A 126 -5.80 -37.61 -28.97
N PRO A 127 -4.82 -38.08 -29.78
CA PRO A 127 -3.40 -38.18 -29.43
C PRO A 127 -2.73 -36.82 -29.42
N TRP A 128 -1.80 -36.60 -28.48
CA TRP A 128 -1.09 -35.34 -28.32
C TRP A 128 0.25 -35.34 -29.03
N ASP A 129 0.78 -34.11 -29.24
CA ASP A 129 2.17 -33.89 -29.60
C ASP A 129 3.01 -33.83 -28.32
N ASN A 130 4.05 -34.70 -28.25
CA ASN A 130 4.88 -34.83 -27.06
C ASN A 130 5.66 -33.54 -26.75
N GLU A 131 6.23 -32.87 -27.77
CA GLU A 131 6.99 -31.64 -27.59
C GLU A 131 6.09 -30.52 -27.03
N LYS A 132 4.91 -30.39 -27.61
CA LYS A 132 3.92 -29.40 -27.18
C LYS A 132 3.45 -29.67 -25.74
N LEU A 133 3.09 -30.93 -25.42
CA LEU A 133 2.65 -31.30 -24.08
C LEU A 133 3.73 -31.02 -23.04
N LEU A 134 4.98 -31.38 -23.33
CA LEU A 134 6.12 -31.10 -22.42
C LEU A 134 6.35 -29.60 -22.26
N ALA A 135 6.25 -28.79 -23.32
CA ALA A 135 6.36 -27.33 -23.25
C ALA A 135 5.26 -26.73 -22.36
N ASP A 136 4.00 -27.19 -22.51
CA ASP A 136 2.87 -26.74 -21.71
C ASP A 136 3.06 -27.11 -20.21
N ILE A 137 3.51 -28.32 -19.91
CA ILE A 137 3.81 -28.79 -18.56
C ILE A 137 4.90 -27.94 -17.92
N ARG A 138 6.04 -27.75 -18.60
CA ARG A 138 7.16 -26.94 -18.11
C ARG A 138 6.75 -25.48 -17.85
N SER A 139 5.96 -24.91 -18.78
CA SER A 139 5.47 -23.53 -18.63
C SER A 139 4.51 -23.39 -17.44
N ALA A 140 3.61 -24.38 -17.23
CA ALA A 140 2.65 -24.36 -16.11
C ALA A 140 3.36 -24.50 -14.76
N ILE A 141 4.31 -25.46 -14.64
CA ILE A 141 5.11 -25.69 -13.43
C ILE A 141 5.99 -24.46 -13.13
N GLY A 142 6.67 -23.91 -14.16
CA GLY A 142 7.52 -22.74 -13.98
C GLY A 142 6.77 -21.54 -13.41
N ARG A 143 5.59 -21.21 -13.96
CA ARG A 143 4.73 -20.15 -13.44
C ARG A 143 4.28 -20.43 -12.00
N TYR A 144 3.83 -21.65 -11.72
CA TYR A 144 3.39 -22.04 -10.38
C TYR A 144 4.50 -21.93 -9.33
N ARG A 145 5.71 -22.41 -9.63
CA ARG A 145 6.86 -22.32 -8.71
C ARG A 145 7.26 -20.87 -8.46
N THR A 146 7.35 -20.04 -9.50
CA THR A 146 7.65 -18.61 -9.35
C THR A 146 6.63 -17.90 -8.47
N GLU A 147 5.36 -18.25 -8.62
CA GLU A 147 4.29 -17.66 -7.80
C GLU A 147 4.34 -18.17 -6.35
N GLN A 148 4.59 -19.46 -6.13
CA GLN A 148 4.78 -20.05 -4.79
C GLN A 148 6.02 -19.48 -4.09
N GLU A 149 7.14 -19.35 -4.81
CA GLU A 149 8.37 -18.74 -4.27
C GLU A 149 8.13 -17.27 -3.89
N ASN A 150 7.44 -16.51 -4.72
CA ASN A 150 7.06 -15.13 -4.44
C ASN A 150 6.17 -15.03 -3.18
N ILE A 151 5.18 -15.91 -3.04
CA ILE A 151 4.34 -16.00 -1.85
C ILE A 151 5.17 -16.39 -0.62
N HIS A 152 6.08 -17.36 -0.76
CA HIS A 152 6.94 -17.80 0.33
C HIS A 152 7.92 -16.70 0.75
N LEU A 153 8.56 -16.02 -0.19
CA LEU A 153 9.42 -14.87 0.07
C LEU A 153 8.66 -13.73 0.74
N LYS A 154 7.45 -13.42 0.27
CA LYS A 154 6.56 -12.42 0.91
C LYS A 154 6.18 -12.82 2.34
N ARG A 155 5.93 -14.12 2.60
CA ARG A 155 5.65 -14.62 3.96
C ARG A 155 6.90 -14.61 4.85
N ALA A 156 8.06 -15.00 4.33
CA ALA A 156 9.33 -14.99 5.05
C ALA A 156 9.76 -13.55 5.41
N LEU A 157 9.56 -12.58 4.51
CA LEU A 157 9.76 -11.15 4.77
C LEU A 157 8.81 -10.65 5.86
N LYS A 158 7.53 -11.04 5.81
CA LYS A 158 6.53 -10.69 6.82
C LYS A 158 6.84 -11.29 8.21
N GLN A 159 7.42 -12.49 8.26
CA GLN A 159 7.89 -13.13 9.51
C GLN A 159 9.21 -12.53 10.02
N ARG A 160 10.10 -12.11 9.12
CA ARG A 160 11.40 -11.52 9.49
C ARG A 160 11.27 -10.10 10.04
N TYR A 161 10.22 -9.38 9.62
CA TYR A 161 9.89 -8.03 10.05
C TYR A 161 8.40 -7.98 10.39
N SER A 162 8.03 -8.44 11.60
CA SER A 162 6.66 -8.29 12.10
C SER A 162 6.39 -6.81 12.43
N PHE A 163 5.98 -6.05 11.43
CA PHE A 163 5.48 -4.69 11.62
C PHE A 163 4.03 -4.78 12.13
N GLU A 164 3.86 -5.20 13.38
CA GLU A 164 2.55 -5.57 13.98
C GLU A 164 1.48 -4.48 13.86
N ASN A 165 1.91 -3.22 13.70
CA ASN A 165 1.01 -2.07 13.64
C ASN A 165 0.84 -1.47 12.24
N ILE A 166 1.40 -2.08 11.18
CA ILE A 166 1.30 -1.57 9.82
C ILE A 166 0.45 -2.53 8.97
N VAL A 167 -0.73 -2.06 8.60
CA VAL A 167 -1.67 -2.82 7.77
C VAL A 167 -1.49 -2.45 6.30
N GLY A 168 -1.17 -3.44 5.47
CA GLY A 168 -1.01 -3.29 4.02
C GLY A 168 -0.54 -4.59 3.37
N LYS A 169 -1.02 -4.83 2.14
CA LYS A 169 -0.65 -5.98 1.30
C LYS A 169 -0.26 -5.56 -0.12
N SER A 170 -0.50 -4.30 -0.48
CA SER A 170 -0.16 -3.78 -1.80
C SER A 170 1.33 -3.87 -2.06
N GLU A 171 1.71 -4.09 -3.31
CA GLU A 171 3.11 -4.19 -3.73
C GLU A 171 3.89 -2.91 -3.38
N ALA A 172 3.26 -1.75 -3.57
CA ALA A 172 3.85 -0.47 -3.20
C ALA A 172 4.16 -0.39 -1.70
N MET A 173 3.26 -0.87 -0.82
CA MET A 173 3.50 -0.86 0.63
C MET A 173 4.52 -1.92 1.05
N LEU A 174 4.52 -3.10 0.44
CA LEU A 174 5.50 -4.14 0.69
C LEU A 174 6.91 -3.66 0.33
N SER A 175 7.10 -2.96 -0.79
CA SER A 175 8.38 -2.36 -1.18
C SER A 175 8.88 -1.34 -0.14
N VAL A 176 7.98 -0.53 0.43
CA VAL A 176 8.30 0.38 1.54
C VAL A 176 8.77 -0.39 2.77
N LEU A 177 8.07 -1.46 3.15
CA LEU A 177 8.42 -2.27 4.33
C LEU A 177 9.76 -3.00 4.14
N ASP A 178 10.07 -3.48 2.94
CA ASP A 178 11.34 -4.07 2.61
C ASP A 178 12.49 -3.06 2.77
N LEU A 179 12.30 -1.84 2.24
CA LEU A 179 13.28 -0.78 2.41
C LEU A 179 13.46 -0.40 3.88
N VAL A 180 12.38 -0.31 4.65
CA VAL A 180 12.42 -0.08 6.11
C VAL A 180 13.24 -1.16 6.81
N GLY A 181 13.02 -2.42 6.46
CA GLY A 181 13.78 -3.55 7.02
C GLY A 181 15.29 -3.46 6.73
N GLN A 182 15.66 -3.06 5.50
CA GLN A 182 17.07 -2.89 5.11
C GLN A 182 17.75 -1.70 5.81
N VAL A 183 17.00 -0.62 6.02
CA VAL A 183 17.53 0.65 6.55
C VAL A 183 17.54 0.68 8.08
N ALA A 184 16.62 -0.03 8.74
CA ALA A 184 16.49 0.01 10.19
C ALA A 184 17.79 -0.30 10.94
N PRO A 185 18.62 -1.32 10.55
CA PRO A 185 19.88 -1.62 11.22
C PRO A 185 20.96 -0.54 11.06
N SER A 186 20.83 0.36 10.06
CA SER A 186 21.83 1.40 9.79
C SER A 186 21.75 2.55 10.80
N ARG A 187 22.82 3.34 10.87
CA ARG A 187 22.85 4.61 11.62
C ARG A 187 22.51 5.83 10.75
N SER A 188 22.21 5.60 9.47
CA SER A 188 21.96 6.66 8.51
C SER A 188 20.68 7.42 8.82
N THR A 189 20.64 8.68 8.42
CA THR A 189 19.43 9.50 8.43
C THR A 189 18.42 8.94 7.42
N VAL A 190 17.16 8.87 7.81
CA VAL A 190 16.06 8.43 6.97
C VAL A 190 15.10 9.59 6.75
N MET A 191 14.80 9.87 5.49
CA MET A 191 13.80 10.85 5.08
C MET A 191 12.54 10.12 4.63
N ILE A 192 11.42 10.36 5.29
CA ILE A 192 10.12 9.77 4.96
C ILE A 192 9.29 10.83 4.23
N GLN A 193 8.97 10.61 2.97
CA GLN A 193 8.15 11.49 2.16
C GLN A 193 6.76 10.88 1.94
N GLY A 194 5.74 11.73 1.85
CA GLY A 194 4.37 11.28 1.58
C GLY A 194 3.33 12.30 2.03
N GLU A 195 2.15 12.22 1.44
CA GLU A 195 1.03 13.09 1.75
C GLU A 195 0.65 13.03 3.25
N SER A 196 -0.09 14.04 3.72
CA SER A 196 -0.64 14.01 5.07
C SER A 196 -1.54 12.79 5.28
N GLY A 197 -1.46 12.15 6.44
CA GLY A 197 -2.30 11.01 6.77
C GLY A 197 -1.88 9.67 6.15
N THR A 198 -0.75 9.55 5.46
CA THR A 198 -0.25 8.29 4.87
C THR A 198 0.34 7.30 5.88
N GLY A 199 0.66 7.76 7.11
CA GLY A 199 1.24 6.94 8.18
C GLY A 199 2.74 7.11 8.37
N LYS A 200 3.34 8.27 8.03
CA LYS A 200 4.78 8.56 8.17
C LYS A 200 5.33 8.28 9.57
N GLU A 201 4.59 8.63 10.63
CA GLU A 201 4.99 8.37 12.01
C GLU A 201 5.06 6.87 12.33
N LEU A 202 4.13 6.06 11.81
CA LEU A 202 4.15 4.60 11.98
C LEU A 202 5.40 3.99 11.33
N ILE A 203 5.77 4.47 10.15
CA ILE A 203 7.01 4.04 9.47
C ILE A 203 8.25 4.48 10.27
N ALA A 204 8.27 5.69 10.82
CA ALA A 204 9.37 6.14 11.68
C ALA A 204 9.52 5.27 12.93
N LYS A 205 8.41 4.92 13.58
CA LYS A 205 8.39 3.96 14.71
C LYS A 205 8.89 2.58 14.28
N ALA A 206 8.50 2.10 13.09
CA ALA A 206 8.96 0.82 12.55
C ALA A 206 10.46 0.82 12.28
N VAL A 207 11.03 1.88 11.71
CA VAL A 207 12.49 2.05 11.53
C VAL A 207 13.20 2.02 12.87
N HIS A 208 12.67 2.66 13.90
CA HIS A 208 13.25 2.67 15.24
C HIS A 208 13.19 1.29 15.91
N SER A 209 12.01 0.63 15.92
CA SER A 209 11.78 -0.64 16.62
C SER A 209 12.59 -1.81 16.02
N HIS A 210 12.96 -1.73 14.75
CA HIS A 210 13.82 -2.71 14.08
C HIS A 210 15.31 -2.29 14.03
N SER A 211 15.67 -1.21 14.73
CA SER A 211 17.05 -0.72 14.80
C SER A 211 17.81 -1.27 16.01
N PRO A 212 19.15 -1.16 16.03
CA PRO A 212 19.94 -1.44 17.25
C PRO A 212 19.60 -0.52 18.44
N ARG A 213 18.80 0.53 18.21
CA ARG A 213 18.36 1.48 19.25
C ARG A 213 16.92 1.25 19.71
N ARG A 214 16.31 0.11 19.40
CA ARG A 214 14.90 -0.21 19.71
C ARG A 214 14.54 -0.06 21.19
N ASP A 215 15.50 -0.33 22.09
CA ASP A 215 15.32 -0.24 23.55
C ASP A 215 15.74 1.15 24.10
N LYS A 216 16.03 2.10 23.20
CA LYS A 216 16.42 3.47 23.54
C LYS A 216 15.26 4.44 23.27
N PRO A 217 15.34 5.70 23.79
CA PRO A 217 14.25 6.64 23.56
C PRO A 217 13.93 6.89 22.10
N PHE A 218 12.65 6.86 21.75
CA PHE A 218 12.09 7.40 20.51
C PHE A 218 11.36 8.69 20.84
N VAL A 219 11.88 9.82 20.36
CA VAL A 219 11.37 11.16 20.68
C VAL A 219 10.75 11.76 19.43
N PRO A 220 9.40 11.72 19.28
CA PRO A 220 8.73 12.38 18.18
C PRO A 220 8.54 13.87 18.45
N VAL A 221 8.71 14.70 17.43
CA VAL A 221 8.39 16.12 17.45
C VAL A 221 7.83 16.56 16.11
N ASN A 222 6.65 17.18 16.14
CA ASN A 222 6.07 17.83 14.96
C ASN A 222 6.53 19.28 14.96
N THR A 223 7.35 19.65 13.97
CA THR A 223 7.95 20.99 13.86
C THR A 223 6.96 22.05 13.40
N GLY A 224 5.88 21.65 12.71
CA GLY A 224 4.80 22.53 12.29
C GLY A 224 3.78 22.84 13.39
N ALA A 225 3.69 22.01 14.42
CA ALA A 225 2.76 22.21 15.55
C ALA A 225 3.30 23.15 16.63
N ILE A 226 4.63 23.43 16.63
CA ILE A 226 5.30 24.26 17.63
C ILE A 226 5.55 25.64 17.01
N PRO A 227 5.14 26.75 17.68
CA PRO A 227 5.52 28.09 17.24
C PRO A 227 7.03 28.23 17.03
N SER A 228 7.44 28.92 15.97
CA SER A 228 8.86 29.08 15.57
C SER A 228 9.74 29.55 16.72
N ASP A 229 9.27 30.50 17.53
CA ASP A 229 9.98 31.09 18.66
C ASP A 229 10.24 30.09 19.80
N LEU A 230 9.38 29.08 19.93
CA LEU A 230 9.50 28.04 20.96
C LEU A 230 10.22 26.78 20.45
N LEU A 231 10.29 26.59 19.14
CA LEU A 231 10.86 25.38 18.53
C LEU A 231 12.35 25.25 18.88
N GLU A 232 13.09 26.35 18.85
CA GLU A 232 14.51 26.37 19.22
C GLU A 232 14.73 25.92 20.67
N SER A 233 14.01 26.54 21.60
CA SER A 233 14.07 26.18 23.01
C SER A 233 13.60 24.76 23.30
N THR A 234 12.65 24.24 22.49
CA THR A 234 12.17 22.87 22.63
C THR A 234 13.19 21.86 22.15
N LEU A 235 13.84 22.09 21.00
CA LEU A 235 14.82 21.17 20.44
C LEU A 235 16.16 21.19 21.20
N PHE A 236 16.69 22.41 21.52
CA PHE A 236 18.01 22.54 22.08
C PHE A 236 18.00 22.80 23.59
N GLY A 237 16.85 23.13 24.18
CA GLY A 237 16.77 23.55 25.58
C GLY A 237 17.20 24.98 25.80
N HIS A 238 17.10 25.47 27.03
CA HIS A 238 17.52 26.81 27.41
C HIS A 238 18.07 26.83 28.84
N VAL A 239 18.96 27.80 29.11
CA VAL A 239 19.38 28.09 30.44
C VAL A 239 18.46 29.12 31.11
N LYS A 240 18.43 29.16 32.43
CA LYS A 240 17.68 30.17 33.18
C LYS A 240 18.09 31.59 32.73
N GLY A 241 17.11 32.41 32.42
CA GLY A 241 17.32 33.79 31.98
C GLY A 241 17.61 33.98 30.48
N ALA A 242 17.53 32.94 29.66
CA ALA A 242 17.76 33.03 28.23
C ALA A 242 16.73 33.92 27.49
N PHE A 243 15.50 34.03 28.03
CA PHE A 243 14.44 34.94 27.56
C PHE A 243 13.49 35.26 28.72
N THR A 244 12.60 36.23 28.54
CA THR A 244 11.78 36.82 29.62
C THR A 244 10.98 35.80 30.47
N SER A 245 10.59 34.66 29.90
CA SER A 245 9.85 33.62 30.61
C SER A 245 10.70 32.38 31.00
N ALA A 246 12.04 32.45 30.83
CA ALA A 246 12.96 31.36 31.16
C ALA A 246 13.29 31.33 32.68
N ASN A 247 12.32 30.88 33.48
CA ASN A 247 12.45 30.85 34.95
C ASN A 247 13.36 29.73 35.47
N ALA A 248 13.57 28.67 34.69
CA ALA A 248 14.41 27.53 35.01
C ALA A 248 15.19 27.04 33.78
N THR A 249 16.30 26.34 33.99
CA THR A 249 17.00 25.63 32.90
C THR A 249 16.20 24.39 32.49
N LYS A 250 16.03 24.21 31.18
CA LYS A 250 15.27 23.07 30.61
C LYS A 250 16.09 22.31 29.55
N LYS A 251 16.15 21.02 29.65
CA LYS A 251 16.79 20.16 28.65
C LYS A 251 15.99 20.16 27.35
N GLY A 252 16.71 20.17 26.22
CA GLY A 252 16.14 20.06 24.89
C GLY A 252 15.87 18.62 24.47
N LEU A 253 15.06 18.45 23.42
CA LEU A 253 14.72 17.13 22.88
C LEU A 253 15.93 16.38 22.34
N PHE A 254 16.98 17.05 21.87
CA PHE A 254 18.25 16.41 21.50
C PHE A 254 18.94 15.73 22.68
N GLU A 255 18.90 16.32 23.87
CA GLU A 255 19.41 15.66 25.09
C GLU A 255 18.54 14.48 25.52
N VAL A 256 17.22 14.63 25.43
CA VAL A 256 16.25 13.57 25.75
C VAL A 256 16.41 12.36 24.83
N ALA A 257 16.68 12.63 23.54
CA ALA A 257 16.90 11.60 22.52
C ALA A 257 18.31 11.01 22.52
N HIS A 258 19.20 11.43 23.44
CA HIS A 258 20.58 10.95 23.51
C HIS A 258 20.63 9.41 23.55
N THR A 259 21.48 8.79 22.74
CA THR A 259 21.61 7.34 22.45
C THR A 259 20.43 6.72 21.71
N GLY A 260 19.33 7.45 21.53
CA GLY A 260 18.08 7.01 20.91
C GLY A 260 17.88 7.56 19.49
N THR A 261 16.61 7.85 19.19
CA THR A 261 16.15 8.36 17.88
C THR A 261 15.27 9.59 18.08
N LEU A 262 15.57 10.68 17.34
CA LEU A 262 14.72 11.84 17.24
C LEU A 262 13.96 11.78 15.90
N PHE A 263 12.64 11.81 15.96
CA PHE A 263 11.78 11.85 14.80
C PHE A 263 11.24 13.27 14.60
N LEU A 264 11.58 13.88 13.48
CA LEU A 264 11.21 15.25 13.10
C LEU A 264 10.11 15.17 12.04
N ASP A 265 8.86 15.40 12.42
CA ASP A 265 7.76 15.49 11.47
C ASP A 265 7.59 16.91 10.94
N GLU A 266 7.14 17.03 9.69
CA GLU A 266 6.92 18.30 8.98
C GLU A 266 8.17 19.17 8.89
N ILE A 267 9.36 18.57 8.66
CA ILE A 267 10.65 19.28 8.62
C ILE A 267 10.65 20.46 7.63
N GLY A 268 9.81 20.44 6.59
CA GLY A 268 9.69 21.52 5.60
C GLY A 268 9.11 22.83 6.13
N THR A 269 8.57 22.85 7.35
CA THR A 269 7.98 24.05 7.99
C THR A 269 8.99 24.87 8.78
N MET A 270 10.22 24.34 8.99
CA MET A 270 11.25 25.03 9.75
C MET A 270 11.72 26.32 9.08
N SER A 271 11.97 27.36 9.86
CA SER A 271 12.61 28.60 9.40
C SER A 271 14.06 28.34 8.97
N LEU A 272 14.61 29.19 8.07
CA LEU A 272 15.97 29.07 7.58
C LEU A 272 17.03 29.13 8.71
N ASP A 273 16.76 29.90 9.76
CA ASP A 273 17.64 29.98 10.94
C ASP A 273 17.68 28.67 11.72
N MET A 274 16.49 28.05 11.89
CA MET A 274 16.41 26.75 12.53
C MET A 274 17.08 25.66 11.70
N GLN A 275 16.92 25.72 10.38
CA GLN A 275 17.59 24.80 9.46
C GLN A 275 19.12 24.90 9.58
N ALA A 276 19.69 26.13 9.72
CA ALA A 276 21.12 26.30 9.91
C ALA A 276 21.63 25.71 11.24
N LYS A 277 20.86 25.86 12.32
CA LYS A 277 21.21 25.27 13.63
C LYS A 277 21.09 23.73 13.58
N MET A 278 20.05 23.21 12.93
CA MET A 278 19.88 21.79 12.72
C MET A 278 21.05 21.18 11.96
N LEU A 279 21.50 21.83 10.87
CA LEU A 279 22.64 21.39 10.09
C LEU A 279 23.89 21.20 10.93
N ARG A 280 24.20 22.17 11.80
CA ARG A 280 25.35 22.08 12.72
C ARG A 280 25.29 20.86 13.61
N VAL A 281 24.11 20.59 14.22
CA VAL A 281 23.96 19.41 15.08
C VAL A 281 24.11 18.10 14.29
N LEU A 282 23.62 18.05 13.05
CA LEU A 282 23.76 16.88 12.18
C LEU A 282 25.22 16.63 11.73
N GLN A 283 26.03 17.71 11.65
CA GLN A 283 27.45 17.64 11.24
C GLN A 283 28.36 17.34 12.43
N ASP A 284 28.25 18.16 13.50
CA ASP A 284 29.19 18.17 14.59
C ASP A 284 28.80 17.30 15.77
N ARG A 285 27.51 16.84 15.79
CA ARG A 285 26.89 16.12 16.92
C ARG A 285 26.98 16.88 18.24
N ARG A 286 27.00 18.21 18.14
CA ARG A 286 27.10 19.15 19.29
C ARG A 286 26.16 20.32 19.05
N PHE A 287 25.68 20.88 20.14
CA PHE A 287 24.90 22.12 20.14
C PHE A 287 25.06 22.86 21.46
N MET A 288 24.60 24.10 21.50
CA MET A 288 24.48 24.88 22.71
C MET A 288 23.02 25.15 23.04
N GLN A 289 22.69 25.17 24.31
CA GLN A 289 21.36 25.59 24.79
C GLN A 289 21.14 27.07 24.49
N VAL A 290 19.90 27.48 24.32
CA VAL A 290 19.56 28.90 24.14
C VAL A 290 20.02 29.70 25.35
N GLY A 291 20.83 30.74 25.12
CA GLY A 291 21.48 31.55 26.17
C GLY A 291 22.66 30.88 26.89
N GLY A 292 23.00 29.64 26.53
CA GLY A 292 24.11 28.89 27.11
C GLY A 292 25.45 29.12 26.35
N THR A 293 26.54 28.80 27.02
CA THR A 293 27.92 28.92 26.47
C THR A 293 28.62 27.55 26.37
N HIS A 294 28.03 26.51 26.92
CA HIS A 294 28.62 25.18 26.92
C HIS A 294 28.09 24.33 25.76
N GLU A 295 29.00 23.64 25.06
CA GLU A 295 28.65 22.67 24.03
C GLU A 295 28.20 21.37 24.68
N ILE A 296 27.08 20.85 24.22
CA ILE A 296 26.52 19.56 24.62
C ILE A 296 26.70 18.58 23.46
N GLN A 297 27.41 17.49 23.70
CA GLN A 297 27.61 16.42 22.72
C GLN A 297 26.48 15.38 22.83
N VAL A 298 25.93 14.99 21.68
CA VAL A 298 24.82 13.99 21.60
C VAL A 298 25.09 12.96 20.51
N ASP A 299 24.65 11.72 20.77
CA ASP A 299 24.57 10.66 19.78
C ASP A 299 23.10 10.34 19.54
N VAL A 300 22.52 10.92 18.50
CA VAL A 300 21.11 10.77 18.15
C VAL A 300 20.97 10.32 16.70
N ARG A 301 20.15 9.29 16.46
CA ARG A 301 19.73 8.94 15.11
C ARG A 301 18.58 9.86 14.70
N ILE A 302 18.66 10.42 13.50
CA ILE A 302 17.59 11.29 12.96
C ILE A 302 16.75 10.52 11.96
N ILE A 303 15.43 10.63 12.13
CA ILE A 303 14.43 10.28 11.13
C ILE A 303 13.62 11.55 10.87
N ALA A 304 13.54 12.00 9.64
CA ALA A 304 12.79 13.19 9.26
C ALA A 304 11.61 12.83 8.38
N ALA A 305 10.48 13.53 8.51
CA ALA A 305 9.32 13.34 7.65
C ALA A 305 8.82 14.67 7.07
N THR A 306 8.25 14.60 5.88
CA THR A 306 7.68 15.76 5.20
C THR A 306 6.54 15.36 4.26
N ASN A 307 5.58 16.27 4.09
CA ASN A 307 4.54 16.19 3.07
C ASN A 307 4.78 17.18 1.90
N VAL A 308 5.87 17.94 1.96
CA VAL A 308 6.25 18.96 0.99
C VAL A 308 7.37 18.43 0.11
N ASP A 309 7.36 18.77 -1.18
CA ASP A 309 8.52 18.57 -2.06
C ASP A 309 9.68 19.49 -1.63
N LEU A 310 10.64 18.92 -0.87
CA LEU A 310 11.80 19.67 -0.39
C LEU A 310 12.71 20.13 -1.54
N ARG A 311 12.76 19.42 -2.68
CA ARG A 311 13.55 19.87 -3.83
C ARG A 311 12.97 21.15 -4.42
N GLN A 312 11.64 21.23 -4.49
CA GLN A 312 10.98 22.47 -4.87
C GLN A 312 11.18 23.58 -3.82
N ALA A 313 11.09 23.25 -2.54
CA ALA A 313 11.35 24.21 -1.46
C ALA A 313 12.79 24.77 -1.49
N VAL A 314 13.78 23.96 -1.89
CA VAL A 314 15.17 24.41 -2.10
C VAL A 314 15.24 25.39 -3.27
N ARG A 315 14.63 25.07 -4.42
CA ARG A 315 14.57 25.99 -5.58
C ARG A 315 13.92 27.34 -5.24
N ASP A 316 12.90 27.30 -4.39
CA ASP A 316 12.17 28.49 -3.95
C ASP A 316 12.90 29.26 -2.83
N GLY A 317 14.06 28.79 -2.36
CA GLY A 317 14.83 29.41 -1.27
C GLY A 317 14.18 29.25 0.13
N ARG A 318 13.16 28.41 0.27
CA ARG A 318 12.47 28.13 1.54
C ARG A 318 13.12 27.02 2.35
N PHE A 319 13.98 26.21 1.72
CA PHE A 319 14.76 25.16 2.37
C PHE A 319 16.21 25.22 1.93
N ARG A 320 17.15 24.98 2.85
CA ARG A 320 18.59 25.03 2.56
C ARG A 320 19.02 23.75 1.84
N ASP A 321 19.80 23.91 0.79
CA ASP A 321 20.33 22.82 -0.01
C ASP A 321 21.29 21.91 0.80
N ASP A 322 22.15 22.50 1.62
CA ASP A 322 23.10 21.77 2.48
C ASP A 322 22.39 20.87 3.51
N LEU A 323 21.31 21.35 4.11
CA LEU A 323 20.49 20.56 5.03
C LEU A 323 19.73 19.44 4.29
N PHE A 324 19.19 19.74 3.09
CA PHE A 324 18.51 18.75 2.27
C PHE A 324 19.39 17.54 2.01
N TYR A 325 20.62 17.73 1.50
CA TYR A 325 21.53 16.61 1.24
C TYR A 325 21.95 15.87 2.50
N ARG A 326 22.01 16.54 3.65
CA ARG A 326 22.38 15.90 4.92
C ARG A 326 21.26 15.07 5.50
N LEU A 327 20.00 15.43 5.25
CA LEU A 327 18.80 14.69 5.69
C LEU A 327 18.43 13.59 4.71
N ASN A 328 18.53 13.84 3.41
CA ASN A 328 18.09 12.95 2.35
C ASN A 328 19.15 11.91 1.97
N VAL A 329 19.65 11.17 2.97
CA VAL A 329 20.63 10.09 2.74
C VAL A 329 19.90 8.84 2.21
N ILE A 330 18.77 8.48 2.84
CA ILE A 330 17.91 7.39 2.40
C ILE A 330 16.47 7.91 2.39
N ALA A 331 15.87 7.94 1.21
CA ALA A 331 14.48 8.34 1.03
C ALA A 331 13.54 7.14 1.09
N VAL A 332 12.44 7.28 1.84
CA VAL A 332 11.34 6.33 1.93
C VAL A 332 10.08 7.05 1.49
N ASP A 333 9.58 6.73 0.30
CA ASP A 333 8.40 7.37 -0.27
C ASP A 333 7.14 6.55 0.06
N LEU A 334 6.23 7.11 0.87
CA LEU A 334 4.97 6.45 1.21
C LEU A 334 3.92 6.73 0.13
N PRO A 335 3.33 5.68 -0.45
CA PRO A 335 2.27 5.83 -1.42
C PRO A 335 1.02 6.43 -0.77
N SER A 336 0.34 7.32 -1.49
CA SER A 336 -1.00 7.78 -1.13
C SER A 336 -2.01 6.61 -1.16
N LEU A 337 -3.11 6.71 -0.41
CA LEU A 337 -4.07 5.62 -0.28
C LEU A 337 -4.75 5.27 -1.63
N ARG A 338 -4.96 6.27 -2.49
CA ARG A 338 -5.48 6.06 -3.87
C ARG A 338 -4.55 5.23 -4.76
N ASN A 339 -3.24 5.18 -4.46
CA ASN A 339 -2.24 4.38 -5.18
C ASN A 339 -2.07 2.97 -4.59
N ARG A 340 -2.80 2.65 -3.49
CA ARG A 340 -2.83 1.33 -2.83
C ARG A 340 -4.25 0.93 -2.44
N ARG A 341 -5.18 1.06 -3.38
CA ARG A 341 -6.61 0.79 -3.16
C ARG A 341 -6.89 -0.62 -2.62
N GLU A 342 -6.02 -1.59 -2.94
CA GLU A 342 -6.07 -2.96 -2.42
C GLU A 342 -5.94 -3.04 -0.88
N ASP A 343 -5.35 -2.03 -0.25
CA ASP A 343 -5.18 -1.98 1.20
C ASP A 343 -6.42 -1.41 1.91
N ILE A 344 -7.30 -0.69 1.20
CA ILE A 344 -8.48 -0.04 1.78
C ILE A 344 -9.40 -1.02 2.52
N PRO A 345 -9.77 -2.18 1.95
CA PRO A 345 -10.60 -3.15 2.67
C PRO A 345 -9.96 -3.65 3.96
N LEU A 346 -8.64 -3.90 3.95
CA LEU A 346 -7.90 -4.38 5.12
C LEU A 346 -7.83 -3.31 6.21
N LEU A 347 -7.54 -2.05 5.82
CA LEU A 347 -7.51 -0.91 6.72
C LEU A 347 -8.89 -0.64 7.33
N ALA A 348 -9.94 -0.66 6.52
CA ALA A 348 -11.31 -0.47 6.99
C ALA A 348 -11.71 -1.53 8.01
N MET A 349 -11.40 -2.81 7.75
CA MET A 349 -11.67 -3.90 8.70
C MET A 349 -10.83 -3.80 9.97
N HIS A 350 -9.57 -3.37 9.86
CA HIS A 350 -8.69 -3.15 11.00
C HIS A 350 -9.25 -2.06 11.93
N PHE A 351 -9.61 -0.91 11.38
CA PHE A 351 -10.20 0.19 12.15
C PHE A 351 -11.58 -0.18 12.71
N LEU A 352 -12.41 -0.87 11.91
CA LEU A 352 -13.71 -1.35 12.36
C LEU A 352 -13.58 -2.24 13.61
N LYS A 353 -12.68 -3.22 13.57
CA LYS A 353 -12.42 -4.11 14.71
C LYS A 353 -11.95 -3.32 15.91
N ARG A 354 -10.97 -2.44 15.75
CA ARG A 354 -10.41 -1.62 16.82
C ARG A 354 -11.47 -0.74 17.50
N TYR A 355 -12.26 -0.01 16.72
CA TYR A 355 -13.27 0.87 17.29
C TYR A 355 -14.48 0.13 17.86
N CYS A 356 -14.84 -1.05 17.35
CA CYS A 356 -15.83 -1.89 18.01
C CYS A 356 -15.33 -2.37 19.38
N GLU A 357 -14.07 -2.81 19.49
CA GLU A 357 -13.45 -3.24 20.75
C GLU A 357 -13.33 -2.08 21.75
N GLU A 358 -12.83 -0.92 21.33
CA GLU A 358 -12.67 0.28 22.17
C GLU A 358 -14.01 0.79 22.74
N ASN A 359 -15.10 0.66 21.95
CA ASN A 359 -16.44 1.08 22.39
C ASN A 359 -17.24 -0.05 23.06
N GLY A 360 -16.68 -1.24 23.26
CA GLY A 360 -17.38 -2.38 23.85
C GLY A 360 -18.56 -2.89 23.02
N LEU A 361 -18.51 -2.68 21.70
CA LEU A 361 -19.56 -3.05 20.76
C LEU A 361 -19.24 -4.41 20.10
N PRO A 362 -20.26 -5.20 19.74
CA PRO A 362 -20.03 -6.39 18.92
C PRO A 362 -19.44 -5.99 17.57
N LEU A 363 -18.60 -6.87 17.00
CA LEU A 363 -18.00 -6.64 15.70
C LEU A 363 -19.09 -6.45 14.63
N ARG A 364 -19.02 -5.34 13.92
CA ARG A 364 -19.96 -5.00 12.85
C ARG A 364 -19.41 -5.43 11.49
N VAL A 365 -20.25 -5.38 10.46
CA VAL A 365 -19.89 -5.75 9.10
C VAL A 365 -20.18 -4.58 8.16
N ILE A 366 -19.18 -4.22 7.34
CA ILE A 366 -19.37 -3.23 6.26
C ILE A 366 -20.03 -3.94 5.08
N THR A 367 -21.13 -3.38 4.56
CA THR A 367 -21.80 -3.95 3.37
C THR A 367 -20.90 -3.87 2.14
N GLN A 368 -21.10 -4.78 1.18
CA GLN A 368 -20.28 -4.80 -0.05
C GLN A 368 -20.39 -3.49 -0.85
N ASP A 369 -21.58 -2.89 -0.90
CA ASP A 369 -21.79 -1.63 -1.61
C ASP A 369 -21.09 -0.46 -0.92
N ALA A 370 -21.12 -0.38 0.42
CA ALA A 370 -20.35 0.59 1.18
C ALA A 370 -18.84 0.39 0.97
N LEU A 371 -18.37 -0.86 0.97
CA LEU A 371 -16.95 -1.16 0.76
C LEU A 371 -16.48 -0.75 -0.65
N ARG A 372 -17.30 -0.95 -1.70
CA ARG A 372 -16.97 -0.49 -3.06
C ARG A 372 -16.79 1.02 -3.10
N ILE A 373 -17.69 1.78 -2.51
CA ILE A 373 -17.60 3.23 -2.43
C ILE A 373 -16.32 3.67 -1.72
N LEU A 374 -15.96 3.00 -0.61
CA LEU A 374 -14.71 3.28 0.10
C LEU A 374 -13.46 2.99 -0.76
N VAL A 375 -13.48 1.94 -1.58
CA VAL A 375 -12.36 1.58 -2.48
C VAL A 375 -12.23 2.57 -3.64
N ASP A 376 -13.34 3.09 -4.16
CA ASP A 376 -13.34 3.98 -5.33
C ASP A 376 -13.01 5.43 -4.98
N TYR A 377 -13.17 5.86 -3.73
CA TYR A 377 -12.87 7.22 -3.29
C TYR A 377 -11.36 7.52 -3.27
N ASP A 378 -10.98 8.75 -3.55
CA ASP A 378 -9.56 9.15 -3.73
C ASP A 378 -8.79 9.45 -2.44
N TRP A 379 -9.47 9.58 -1.32
CA TRP A 379 -8.90 9.76 0.01
C TRP A 379 -7.87 10.90 0.11
N PRO A 380 -8.25 12.18 -0.08
CA PRO A 380 -7.31 13.30 0.05
C PRO A 380 -6.63 13.38 1.41
N GLY A 381 -7.29 12.94 2.49
CA GLY A 381 -6.73 12.81 3.83
C GLY A 381 -6.10 11.43 4.14
N ASN A 382 -5.98 10.57 3.11
CA ASN A 382 -5.36 9.25 3.18
C ASN A 382 -5.93 8.36 4.30
N VAL A 383 -5.06 7.63 5.01
CA VAL A 383 -5.46 6.67 6.06
C VAL A 383 -6.12 7.36 7.23
N ARG A 384 -5.71 8.60 7.56
CA ARG A 384 -6.33 9.37 8.67
C ARG A 384 -7.79 9.71 8.38
N GLU A 385 -8.12 10.04 7.14
CA GLU A 385 -9.51 10.30 6.73
C GLU A 385 -10.33 9.01 6.76
N LEU A 386 -9.80 7.90 6.23
CA LEU A 386 -10.47 6.61 6.28
C LEU A 386 -10.73 6.17 7.73
N GLU A 387 -9.75 6.30 8.61
CA GLU A 387 -9.85 6.00 10.04
C GLU A 387 -10.98 6.77 10.71
N ASN A 388 -11.01 8.10 10.54
CA ASN A 388 -12.04 8.97 11.09
C ASN A 388 -13.45 8.62 10.59
N ILE A 389 -13.56 8.21 9.33
CA ILE A 389 -14.86 7.84 8.74
C ILE A 389 -15.34 6.50 9.29
N ILE A 390 -14.47 5.51 9.41
CA ILE A 390 -14.83 4.22 10.01
C ILE A 390 -15.21 4.41 11.49
N GLU A 391 -14.45 5.20 12.26
CA GLU A 391 -14.79 5.55 13.63
C GLU A 391 -16.20 6.16 13.72
N ARG A 392 -16.46 7.19 12.90
CA ARG A 392 -17.79 7.81 12.82
C ARG A 392 -18.88 6.80 12.50
N CYS A 393 -18.66 5.91 11.52
CA CYS A 393 -19.64 4.89 11.16
C CYS A 393 -19.91 3.91 12.32
N VAL A 394 -18.90 3.53 13.07
CA VAL A 394 -19.05 2.67 14.27
C VAL A 394 -19.88 3.37 15.33
N VAL A 395 -19.61 4.65 15.61
CA VAL A 395 -20.32 5.40 16.65
C VAL A 395 -21.78 5.64 16.24
N LEU A 396 -22.05 5.99 14.99
CA LEU A 396 -23.41 6.34 14.52
C LEU A 396 -24.27 5.13 14.18
N SER A 397 -23.68 3.96 13.97
CA SER A 397 -24.44 2.75 13.60
C SER A 397 -25.21 2.23 14.81
N THR A 398 -26.50 1.97 14.64
CA THR A 398 -27.38 1.33 15.65
C THR A 398 -27.55 -0.17 15.45
N GLY A 399 -27.15 -0.69 14.27
CA GLY A 399 -27.28 -2.10 13.88
C GLY A 399 -25.94 -2.84 13.73
N PRO A 400 -25.99 -4.11 13.34
CA PRO A 400 -24.81 -4.95 13.15
C PRO A 400 -24.06 -4.67 11.84
N THR A 401 -24.66 -3.87 10.93
CA THR A 401 -24.12 -3.57 9.60
C THR A 401 -23.88 -2.08 9.40
N ILE A 402 -22.82 -1.75 8.65
CA ILE A 402 -22.50 -0.41 8.19
C ILE A 402 -22.81 -0.34 6.69
N GLY A 403 -23.89 0.35 6.35
CA GLY A 403 -24.32 0.56 4.98
C GLY A 403 -23.89 1.92 4.42
N ILE A 404 -24.33 2.21 3.18
CA ILE A 404 -24.01 3.46 2.46
C ILE A 404 -24.57 4.68 3.20
N GLU A 405 -25.70 4.55 3.88
CA GLU A 405 -26.40 5.61 4.61
C GLU A 405 -25.58 6.21 5.77
N LEU A 406 -24.60 5.47 6.28
CA LEU A 406 -23.69 5.93 7.34
C LEU A 406 -22.46 6.66 6.79
N LEU A 407 -22.15 6.48 5.50
CA LEU A 407 -21.04 7.15 4.85
C LEU A 407 -21.36 8.63 4.63
N PRO A 408 -20.37 9.52 4.80
CA PRO A 408 -20.57 10.94 4.51
C PRO A 408 -20.92 11.20 3.04
N GLY A 409 -21.78 12.18 2.78
CA GLY A 409 -22.26 12.50 1.43
C GLY A 409 -21.16 12.86 0.42
N HIS A 410 -20.04 13.43 0.86
CA HIS A 410 -18.90 13.72 -0.02
C HIS A 410 -18.19 12.45 -0.53
N ILE A 411 -18.32 11.32 0.15
CA ILE A 411 -17.77 10.02 -0.28
C ILE A 411 -18.76 9.30 -1.20
N THR A 412 -20.06 9.34 -0.86
CA THR A 412 -21.08 8.64 -1.64
C THR A 412 -21.42 9.35 -2.95
N GLY A 413 -20.89 10.54 -3.20
CA GLY A 413 -21.28 11.37 -4.34
C GLY A 413 -22.72 11.89 -4.25
N GLN A 414 -23.44 11.56 -3.16
CA GLN A 414 -24.85 11.95 -2.98
C GLN A 414 -25.04 13.36 -2.44
N SER A 415 -23.95 14.13 -2.30
CA SER A 415 -24.00 15.45 -1.64
C SER A 415 -24.94 16.46 -2.29
N TYR A 416 -25.51 16.18 -3.45
CA TYR A 416 -26.29 17.19 -4.16
C TYR A 416 -27.63 16.75 -4.76
N SER A 417 -28.01 15.48 -4.75
CA SER A 417 -29.19 15.05 -5.52
C SER A 417 -30.40 14.58 -4.70
N ALA A 418 -30.21 13.86 -3.60
CA ALA A 418 -31.33 13.22 -2.92
C ALA A 418 -32.07 14.11 -1.92
N SER A 419 -31.39 14.97 -1.16
CA SER A 419 -32.05 15.85 -0.17
C SER A 419 -32.84 16.99 -0.81
N MET A 420 -32.60 17.32 -2.08
CA MET A 420 -33.36 18.34 -2.81
C MET A 420 -34.68 17.83 -3.35
N LEU A 421 -34.76 16.56 -3.74
CA LEU A 421 -35.98 15.97 -4.27
C LEU A 421 -37.02 15.67 -3.16
N GLU A 422 -36.55 15.44 -1.94
CA GLU A 422 -37.45 15.15 -0.80
C GLU A 422 -38.12 16.37 -0.19
N HIS A 423 -37.59 17.61 -0.40
CA HIS A 423 -38.10 18.81 0.26
C HIS A 423 -39.08 19.65 -0.61
N THR A 424 -39.29 19.30 -1.88
CA THR A 424 -40.22 20.02 -2.76
C THR A 424 -41.03 19.07 -3.63
N PRO A 425 -42.08 18.42 -3.08
CA PRO A 425 -42.90 17.47 -3.84
C PRO A 425 -43.60 18.05 -5.08
N ASN A 426 -43.64 19.38 -5.24
CA ASN A 426 -44.33 20.07 -6.34
C ASN A 426 -43.44 21.07 -7.11
N ALA A 427 -42.10 21.01 -6.97
CA ALA A 427 -41.23 21.91 -7.73
C ALA A 427 -41.15 21.49 -9.21
N SER A 428 -41.23 22.49 -10.11
CA SER A 428 -41.03 22.24 -11.54
C SER A 428 -39.57 21.88 -11.83
N LEU A 429 -39.33 21.19 -12.96
CA LEU A 429 -37.95 20.89 -13.43
C LEU A 429 -37.11 22.19 -13.50
N PHE A 430 -37.70 23.31 -13.86
CA PHE A 430 -37.00 24.59 -13.93
C PHE A 430 -36.57 25.08 -12.55
N ASP A 431 -37.42 24.97 -11.53
CA ASP A 431 -37.10 25.39 -10.16
C ASP A 431 -35.95 24.54 -9.59
N ILE A 432 -35.95 23.23 -9.88
CA ILE A 432 -34.87 22.30 -9.48
C ILE A 432 -33.57 22.70 -10.18
N LEU A 433 -33.58 22.96 -11.47
CA LEU A 433 -32.41 23.36 -12.23
C LEU A 433 -31.85 24.71 -11.75
N GLU A 434 -32.70 25.68 -11.45
CA GLU A 434 -32.26 26.98 -10.92
C GLU A 434 -31.64 26.87 -9.54
N GLU A 435 -32.13 26.01 -8.66
CA GLU A 435 -31.56 25.79 -7.34
C GLU A 435 -30.23 25.05 -7.42
N VAL A 436 -30.08 24.04 -8.29
CA VAL A 436 -28.81 23.37 -8.56
C VAL A 436 -27.78 24.35 -9.13
N GLU A 437 -28.19 25.18 -10.11
CA GLU A 437 -27.32 26.18 -10.73
C GLU A 437 -26.88 27.24 -9.70
N ARG A 438 -27.78 27.74 -8.85
CA ARG A 438 -27.49 28.67 -7.76
C ARG A 438 -26.42 28.10 -6.83
N ARG A 439 -26.56 26.85 -6.41
CA ARG A 439 -25.69 26.22 -5.46
C ARG A 439 -24.30 25.96 -6.03
N ILE A 440 -24.20 25.48 -7.27
CA ILE A 440 -22.90 25.25 -7.97
C ILE A 440 -22.16 26.59 -8.10
N ILE A 441 -22.83 27.67 -8.46
CA ILE A 441 -22.19 28.98 -8.59
C ILE A 441 -21.74 29.50 -7.23
N THR A 442 -22.57 29.37 -6.18
CA THR A 442 -22.25 29.83 -4.82
C THR A 442 -21.04 29.07 -4.26
N ASP A 443 -21.00 27.72 -4.33
CA ASP A 443 -19.89 26.92 -3.89
C ASP A 443 -18.55 27.31 -4.58
N ARG A 444 -18.61 27.55 -5.89
CA ARG A 444 -17.42 27.98 -6.63
C ARG A 444 -16.98 29.39 -6.22
N LEU A 445 -17.93 30.34 -6.02
CA LEU A 445 -17.60 31.68 -5.56
C LEU A 445 -16.98 31.65 -4.15
N GLU A 446 -17.46 30.80 -3.26
CA GLU A 446 -16.86 30.60 -1.92
C GLU A 446 -15.45 30.08 -2.00
N ARG A 447 -15.19 29.07 -2.84
CA ARG A 447 -13.84 28.50 -3.06
C ARG A 447 -12.87 29.50 -3.69
N CYS A 448 -13.35 30.41 -4.51
CA CYS A 448 -12.56 31.50 -5.10
C CYS A 448 -12.61 32.80 -4.25
N ASN A 449 -12.92 32.70 -2.96
CA ASN A 449 -13.04 33.87 -2.07
C ASN A 449 -13.86 35.01 -2.66
N TRP A 450 -14.99 34.69 -3.33
CA TRP A 450 -15.92 35.63 -3.99
C TRP A 450 -15.30 36.40 -5.16
N ASN A 451 -14.18 35.95 -5.71
CA ASN A 451 -13.56 36.48 -6.93
C ASN A 451 -14.30 35.96 -8.17
N GLN A 452 -15.13 36.83 -8.77
CA GLN A 452 -15.96 36.47 -9.91
C GLN A 452 -15.16 36.16 -11.19
N THR A 453 -14.01 36.80 -11.39
CA THR A 453 -13.17 36.58 -12.55
C THR A 453 -12.57 35.18 -12.50
N GLU A 454 -12.01 34.82 -11.38
CA GLU A 454 -11.44 33.49 -11.15
C GLU A 454 -12.52 32.39 -11.22
N ALA A 455 -13.70 32.63 -10.65
CA ALA A 455 -14.83 31.71 -10.74
C ALA A 455 -15.30 31.49 -12.19
N ALA A 456 -15.34 32.57 -13.02
CA ALA A 456 -15.69 32.47 -14.43
C ALA A 456 -14.69 31.68 -15.26
N GLU A 457 -13.39 31.85 -15.01
CA GLU A 457 -12.31 31.07 -15.61
C GLU A 457 -12.45 29.58 -15.27
N HIS A 458 -12.71 29.23 -14.02
CA HIS A 458 -12.92 27.85 -13.60
C HIS A 458 -14.18 27.20 -14.22
N PHE A 459 -15.21 27.98 -14.53
CA PHE A 459 -16.39 27.51 -15.26
C PHE A 459 -16.20 27.49 -16.77
N HIS A 460 -15.08 28.00 -17.28
CA HIS A 460 -14.83 28.19 -18.72
C HIS A 460 -15.93 28.99 -19.43
N ILE A 461 -16.49 30.03 -18.75
CA ILE A 461 -17.52 30.91 -19.29
C ILE A 461 -17.06 32.36 -19.21
N PRO A 462 -17.56 33.25 -20.07
CA PRO A 462 -17.30 34.67 -19.96
C PRO A 462 -17.80 35.25 -18.63
N LEU A 463 -17.06 36.19 -18.05
CA LEU A 463 -17.43 36.89 -16.81
C LEU A 463 -18.82 37.53 -16.88
N SER A 464 -19.19 38.09 -18.05
CA SER A 464 -20.51 38.65 -18.32
C SER A 464 -21.62 37.63 -18.14
N THR A 465 -21.42 36.39 -18.59
CA THR A 465 -22.37 35.28 -18.46
C THR A 465 -22.52 34.87 -17.00
N LEU A 466 -21.41 34.75 -16.26
CA LEU A 466 -21.45 34.45 -14.81
C LEU A 466 -22.21 35.54 -14.05
N ASN A 467 -21.95 36.81 -14.32
CA ASN A 467 -22.62 37.95 -13.69
C ASN A 467 -24.12 38.00 -13.99
N GLN A 468 -24.52 37.65 -15.20
CA GLN A 468 -25.92 37.54 -15.56
C GLN A 468 -26.62 36.42 -14.78
N LYS A 469 -25.96 35.26 -14.61
CA LYS A 469 -26.48 34.14 -13.83
C LYS A 469 -26.56 34.47 -12.33
N ILE A 470 -25.55 35.12 -11.76
CA ILE A 470 -25.56 35.61 -10.37
C ILE A 470 -26.74 36.52 -10.10
N LYS A 471 -27.00 37.47 -11.00
CA LYS A 471 -28.18 38.38 -10.89
C LYS A 471 -29.50 37.64 -11.04
N ARG A 472 -29.63 36.75 -12.04
CA ARG A 472 -30.86 35.99 -12.28
C ARG A 472 -31.23 35.12 -11.09
N LEU A 473 -30.21 34.48 -10.48
CA LEU A 473 -30.40 33.54 -9.37
C LEU A 473 -30.38 34.20 -7.99
N ASN A 474 -30.33 35.53 -7.92
CA ASN A 474 -30.31 36.32 -6.67
C ASN A 474 -29.20 35.84 -5.68
N ILE A 475 -27.99 35.58 -6.18
CA ILE A 475 -26.86 35.19 -5.34
C ILE A 475 -26.26 36.46 -4.71
N GLU A 476 -26.25 36.52 -3.38
CA GLU A 476 -25.64 37.62 -2.63
C GLU A 476 -24.11 37.47 -2.62
N ILE A 477 -23.41 38.48 -3.15
CA ILE A 477 -21.94 38.50 -3.17
C ILE A 477 -21.44 39.10 -1.86
N LYS A 478 -20.74 38.29 -1.05
CA LYS A 478 -20.08 38.78 0.16
C LYS A 478 -18.92 39.69 -0.24
N LYS A 479 -19.01 40.99 0.02
CA LYS A 479 -17.90 41.93 -0.21
C LYS A 479 -16.78 41.63 0.77
N LYS A 480 -15.54 41.49 0.27
CA LYS A 480 -14.34 41.36 1.07
C LYS A 480 -14.23 42.58 1.98
N ASN A 481 -14.32 42.41 3.31
CA ASN A 481 -13.86 43.44 4.23
C ASN A 481 -12.38 43.65 3.98
N LYS A 482 -12.02 44.84 3.50
CA LYS A 482 -10.61 45.29 3.46
C LYS A 482 -10.20 45.55 4.91
N GLU A 483 -9.39 44.65 5.47
CA GLU A 483 -8.42 44.97 6.50
C GLU A 483 -7.03 45.02 5.88
#